data_3ad37a74a2f957d5484404c0479abb62
#
_entry.id   3ad37a74a2f957d5484404c0479abb62
#
_cell.length_a   1.000
_cell.length_b   1.000
_cell.length_c   1.000
_cell.angle_alpha   90.00
_cell.angle_beta   90.00
_cell.angle_gamma   90.00
#
_symmetry.space_group_name_H-M   'P 1'
#
loop_
_entity.id
_entity.type
_entity.pdbx_description
1 polymer ?
#
loop_
_entity_poly.entity_id
_entity_poly.type
_entity_poly.pdbx_seq_one_letter_code
_entity_poly.pdbx_strand_id
1 'polypeptide(L)'
;MTSDAARDERHRTVQITIDGRPFDVDPDRHRTAGDLLRLAGLNPNGYDLAVVRGHGDVHRFKDTDPVEVHPREKFVSIRQRAEVA
;
A
#
# COMPACT_ATOMS: atom_id res chain seq x y z
N MET A 1 -19.15 18.42 18.27
CA MET A 1 -18.97 17.25 18.51
C MET A 1 -19.17 16.39 17.41
N THR A 2 -20.24 16.36 16.89
CA THR A 2 -20.52 15.51 15.80
C THR A 2 -19.70 15.77 14.58
N SER A 3 -19.13 16.91 14.49
CA SER A 3 -18.36 17.19 13.30
C SER A 3 -17.11 16.33 13.22
N ASP A 4 -16.63 15.84 14.33
CA ASP A 4 -15.48 14.98 14.27
C ASP A 4 -15.84 13.65 13.66
N ALA A 5 -16.98 13.13 13.99
CA ALA A 5 -17.41 11.88 13.42
C ALA A 5 -17.62 12.01 11.92
N ALA A 6 -18.21 13.10 11.50
CA ALA A 6 -18.42 13.31 10.08
C ALA A 6 -17.10 13.47 9.35
N ARG A 7 -16.15 14.09 10.01
CA ARG A 7 -14.87 14.28 9.42
C ARG A 7 -14.15 12.95 9.29
N ASP A 8 -14.27 12.09 10.29
CA ASP A 8 -13.67 10.80 10.25
C ASP A 8 -14.19 9.97 9.11
N GLU A 9 -15.46 10.08 8.81
CA GLU A 9 -16.02 9.35 7.71
C GLU A 9 -15.47 9.79 6.39
N ARG A 10 -15.18 11.09 6.26
CA ARG A 10 -14.64 11.57 5.03
C ARG A 10 -13.20 11.21 4.87
N HIS A 11 -12.45 11.19 5.96
CA HIS A 11 -11.02 10.94 5.91
C HIS A 11 -10.71 9.60 6.50
N ARG A 12 -11.47 8.61 6.09
CA ARG A 12 -11.28 7.28 6.62
C ARG A 12 -9.93 6.74 6.17
N THR A 13 -9.13 6.34 7.12
CA THR A 13 -7.86 5.71 6.81
C THR A 13 -7.94 4.24 7.16
N VAL A 14 -7.11 3.46 6.50
CA VAL A 14 -7.03 2.03 6.71
C VAL A 14 -5.61 1.71 7.13
N GLN A 15 -5.48 0.96 8.22
CA GLN A 15 -4.15 0.59 8.68
C GLN A 15 -3.71 -0.70 8.01
N ILE A 16 -2.53 -0.66 7.45
CA ILE A 16 -1.93 -1.82 6.80
C ILE A 16 -0.48 -1.90 7.24
N THR A 17 0.21 -2.95 6.84
CA THR A 17 1.65 -3.01 7.03
C THR A 17 2.32 -3.13 5.66
N ILE A 18 3.48 -2.50 5.56
CA ILE A 18 4.34 -2.65 4.39
C ILE A 18 5.71 -3.05 4.95
N ASP A 19 6.17 -4.23 4.57
CA ASP A 19 7.42 -4.79 5.08
C ASP A 19 7.43 -4.84 6.61
N GLY A 20 6.27 -5.15 7.20
CA GLY A 20 6.14 -5.27 8.64
C GLY A 20 5.98 -3.96 9.39
N ARG A 21 5.97 -2.82 8.69
CA ARG A 21 5.83 -1.52 9.31
C ARG A 21 4.40 -1.02 9.14
N PRO A 22 3.79 -0.49 10.20
CA PRO A 22 2.41 -0.02 10.08
C PRO A 22 2.31 1.32 9.39
N PHE A 23 1.29 1.46 8.57
CA PHE A 23 1.00 2.72 7.90
C PHE A 23 -0.49 2.93 7.86
N ASP A 24 -0.91 4.19 7.98
CA ASP A 24 -2.28 4.57 7.79
C ASP A 24 -2.43 5.05 6.36
N VAL A 25 -3.34 4.45 5.63
CA VAL A 25 -3.52 4.73 4.22
C VAL A 25 -4.85 5.40 4.00
N ASP A 26 -4.84 6.46 3.22
CA ASP A 26 -6.06 7.11 2.77
C ASP A 26 -6.36 6.53 1.38
N PRO A 27 -7.40 5.72 1.25
CA PRO A 27 -7.66 5.07 -0.04
C PRO A 27 -7.94 6.05 -1.17
N ASP A 28 -8.33 7.26 -0.84
CA ASP A 28 -8.58 8.28 -1.87
C ASP A 28 -7.29 8.87 -2.41
N ARG A 29 -6.24 8.83 -1.62
CA ARG A 29 -4.96 9.38 -2.03
C ARG A 29 -3.98 8.34 -2.49
N HIS A 30 -4.03 7.17 -1.91
CA HIS A 30 -3.07 6.13 -2.19
C HIS A 30 -3.78 5.04 -2.99
N ARG A 31 -3.89 5.27 -4.30
CA ARG A 31 -4.69 4.40 -5.16
C ARG A 31 -3.89 3.37 -5.92
N THR A 32 -2.60 3.62 -6.10
CA THR A 32 -1.77 2.71 -6.89
C THR A 32 -0.69 2.12 -6.03
N ALA A 33 -0.08 1.05 -6.54
CA ALA A 33 1.04 0.42 -5.85
C ALA A 33 2.19 1.40 -5.66
N GLY A 34 2.41 2.26 -6.66
CA GLY A 34 3.46 3.25 -6.53
C GLY A 34 3.19 4.24 -5.41
N ASP A 35 1.93 4.60 -5.22
CA ASP A 35 1.57 5.50 -4.12
C ASP A 35 1.89 4.88 -2.77
N LEU A 36 1.61 3.60 -2.62
CA LEU A 36 1.88 2.90 -1.36
C LEU A 36 3.38 2.74 -1.14
N LEU A 37 4.12 2.50 -2.20
CA LEU A 37 5.58 2.41 -2.07
C LEU A 37 6.16 3.75 -1.63
N ARG A 38 5.67 4.84 -2.19
CA ARG A 38 6.15 6.17 -1.79
C ARG A 38 5.79 6.47 -0.35
N LEU A 39 4.63 6.03 0.09
CA LEU A 39 4.22 6.20 1.48
C LEU A 39 5.23 5.51 2.40
N ALA A 40 5.72 4.37 1.99
CA ALA A 40 6.69 3.63 2.79
C ALA A 40 8.12 4.15 2.61
N GLY A 41 8.31 5.20 1.82
CA GLY A 41 9.63 5.77 1.61
C GLY A 41 10.44 5.05 0.56
N LEU A 42 9.78 4.27 -0.31
CA LEU A 42 10.46 3.49 -1.32
C LEU A 42 10.24 4.09 -2.69
N ASN A 43 11.23 3.93 -3.54
CA ASN A 43 11.15 4.43 -4.90
C ASN A 43 10.41 3.43 -5.77
N PRO A 44 9.27 3.80 -6.35
CA PRO A 44 8.52 2.85 -7.18
C PRO A 44 9.30 2.34 -8.38
N ASN A 45 10.30 3.08 -8.82
CA ASN A 45 11.11 2.61 -9.93
C ASN A 45 12.05 1.47 -9.55
N GLY A 46 12.26 1.26 -8.27
CA GLY A 46 13.15 0.22 -7.80
C GLY A 46 12.46 -0.94 -7.10
N TYR A 47 11.17 -0.81 -6.84
CA TYR A 47 10.44 -1.82 -6.09
C TYR A 47 9.06 -2.05 -6.67
N ASP A 48 8.58 -3.28 -6.52
CA ASP A 48 7.19 -3.60 -6.78
C ASP A 48 6.50 -3.82 -5.45
N LEU A 49 5.22 -3.54 -5.41
CA LEU A 49 4.43 -3.84 -4.22
C LEU A 49 3.75 -5.19 -4.41
N ALA A 50 3.64 -5.93 -3.34
CA ALA A 50 2.89 -7.19 -3.37
C ALA A 50 2.06 -7.29 -2.11
N VAL A 51 0.90 -7.93 -2.24
CA VAL A 51 0.06 -8.21 -1.08
C VAL A 51 0.24 -9.67 -0.73
N VAL A 52 0.36 -9.94 0.58
CA VAL A 52 0.50 -11.30 1.08
C VAL A 52 -0.81 -11.69 1.71
N ARG A 53 -1.41 -12.76 1.24
CA ARG A 53 -2.70 -13.20 1.74
C ARG A 53 -2.64 -14.63 2.24
N GLY A 54 -3.40 -14.85 3.29
CA GLY A 54 -3.69 -16.17 3.79
C GLY A 54 -2.48 -17.05 3.91
N HIS A 55 -2.41 -18.06 3.10
CA HIS A 55 -1.40 -19.08 3.20
C HIS A 55 -0.09 -18.73 2.52
N GLY A 56 0.20 -17.47 2.41
CA GLY A 56 1.44 -17.06 1.78
C GLY A 56 1.29 -16.76 0.30
N ASP A 57 0.05 -16.63 -0.16
CA ASP A 57 -0.18 -16.20 -1.54
C ASP A 57 0.29 -14.78 -1.71
N VAL A 58 1.10 -14.55 -2.70
CA VAL A 58 1.66 -13.24 -2.97
C VAL A 58 1.17 -12.78 -4.33
N HIS A 59 0.52 -11.62 -4.34
CA HIS A 59 0.07 -11.03 -5.58
C HIS A 59 0.85 -9.74 -5.81
N ARG A 60 1.55 -9.69 -6.93
CA ARG A 60 2.44 -8.58 -7.24
C ARG A 60 1.74 -7.56 -8.10
N PHE A 61 2.01 -6.31 -7.83
CA PHE A 61 1.42 -5.19 -8.57
C PHE A 61 2.51 -4.41 -9.26
N LYS A 62 2.16 -3.84 -10.41
CA LYS A 62 3.02 -2.85 -11.05
C LYS A 62 2.75 -1.49 -10.42
N ASP A 63 3.67 -0.56 -10.59
CA ASP A 63 3.54 0.77 -9.99
C ASP A 63 2.25 1.46 -10.31
N THR A 64 1.77 1.30 -11.51
CA THR A 64 0.56 1.97 -11.96
C THR A 64 -0.71 1.19 -11.70
N ASP A 65 -0.58 -0.03 -11.18
CA ASP A 65 -1.76 -0.86 -10.92
C ASP A 65 -2.56 -0.28 -9.77
N PRO A 66 -3.87 -0.24 -9.88
CA PRO A 66 -4.68 0.18 -8.75
C PRO A 66 -4.68 -0.89 -7.68
N VAL A 67 -4.63 -0.45 -6.45
CA VAL A 67 -4.60 -1.36 -5.30
C VAL A 67 -5.77 -1.04 -4.41
N GLU A 68 -6.57 -2.05 -4.13
CA GLU A 68 -7.64 -1.92 -3.18
C GLU A 68 -7.08 -2.23 -1.82
N VAL A 69 -7.21 -1.32 -0.91
CA VAL A 69 -6.60 -1.44 0.41
C VAL A 69 -7.67 -1.88 1.40
N HIS A 70 -7.40 -2.97 2.09
CA HIS A 70 -8.31 -3.46 3.12
C HIS A 70 -7.62 -3.40 4.47
N PRO A 71 -8.40 -3.28 5.57
CA PRO A 71 -7.80 -3.19 6.89
C PRO A 71 -6.92 -4.40 7.21
N ARG A 72 -5.80 -4.12 7.84
CA ARG A 72 -4.87 -5.14 8.31
C ARG A 72 -4.23 -5.95 7.21
N GLU A 73 -4.25 -5.43 6.01
CA GLU A 73 -3.63 -6.13 4.91
C GLU A 73 -2.12 -6.04 5.02
N LYS A 74 -1.44 -7.09 4.59
CA LYS A 74 0.01 -7.14 4.64
C LYS A 74 0.57 -6.99 3.25
N PHE A 75 1.40 -5.98 3.10
CA PHE A 75 2.10 -5.75 1.83
C PHE A 75 3.59 -5.90 2.07
N VAL A 76 4.28 -6.23 1.01
CA VAL A 76 5.74 -6.30 1.03
C VAL A 76 6.27 -5.61 -0.22
N SER A 77 7.47 -5.09 -0.13
CA SER A 77 8.14 -4.55 -1.28
C SER A 77 9.06 -5.62 -1.85
N ILE A 78 9.09 -5.70 -3.17
CA ILE A 78 9.97 -6.64 -3.86
C ILE A 78 10.88 -5.81 -4.73
N ARG A 79 12.17 -5.95 -4.50
CA ARG A 79 13.14 -5.18 -5.26
C ARG A 79 13.13 -5.64 -6.70
N GLN A 80 13.01 -4.68 -7.59
CA GLN A 80 13.08 -4.98 -9.00
C GLN A 80 14.51 -5.28 -9.35
N ARG A 81 14.74 -6.33 -10.12
CA ARG A 81 16.04 -6.61 -10.56
C ARG A 81 16.35 -5.77 -11.74
N ALA A 82 17.41 -5.03 -11.64
CA ALA A 82 17.84 -4.30 -12.81
C ALA A 82 18.37 -5.31 -13.81
N GLU A 83 17.90 -5.19 -15.00
CA GLU A 83 18.38 -6.05 -16.04
C GLU A 83 19.67 -5.47 -16.49
N VAL A 84 20.70 -6.08 -16.14
CA VAL A 84 21.98 -5.60 -16.57
C VAL A 84 22.32 -6.33 -17.82
N ALA A 85 22.29 -5.65 -18.83
CA ALA A 85 22.58 -6.27 -20.08
C ALA A 85 24.05 -6.49 -20.20
#